data_aa2a2de275878ec63b0b7e4fac959320
#
_entry.id   aa2a2de275878ec63b0b7e4fac959320
#
_cell.length_a   1.000
_cell.length_b   1.000
_cell.length_c   1.000
_cell.angle_alpha   90.00
_cell.angle_beta   90.00
_cell.angle_gamma   90.00
#
_symmetry.space_group_name_H-M   'P 1'
#
loop_
_entity.id
_entity.type
_entity.pdbx_description
1 polymer ?
#
loop_
_entity_poly.entity_id
_entity_poly.type
_entity_poly.pdbx_seq_one_letter_code
_entity_poly.pdbx_strand_id
1 'polypeptide(L)'
;LAEKKKVEREFVEASTGKTGKRPAVVTAANKKSATGKRVAAVILWVLALAAEVGAILMLNGTWYIPEEQKMYWLIGALVIDFILVIIGSQLWKKANRLDPASKQSSVKFFLWNNMGLIASVICFLPIVILLLANKDLDGKTKKIVSVVAAIALVLASLFSIDFNPVSAEELAEAQQTVGNGSVYWTQFGKSYHLDPNCHTLMRSSKVYQGTIEEAFEANRTDPCDFCALEQE
;
A
#
# COMPACT_ATOMS: atom_id res chain seq x y z
N LEU A 1 -32.23 -32.49 -10.03
CA LEU A 1 -31.17 -31.67 -10.62
C LEU A 1 -31.44 -30.24 -10.17
N ALA A 2 -30.68 -29.74 -9.18
CA ALA A 2 -30.79 -28.37 -8.72
C ALA A 2 -30.23 -27.46 -9.82
N GLU A 3 -31.08 -26.61 -10.35
CA GLU A 3 -30.75 -25.57 -11.32
C GLU A 3 -29.74 -24.61 -10.65
N LYS A 4 -28.48 -24.63 -11.10
CA LYS A 4 -27.45 -23.73 -10.62
C LYS A 4 -27.87 -22.31 -11.00
N LYS A 5 -28.32 -21.53 -10.01
CA LYS A 5 -28.67 -20.14 -10.17
C LYS A 5 -27.44 -19.39 -10.74
N LYS A 6 -27.57 -18.93 -11.98
CA LYS A 6 -26.52 -18.18 -12.67
C LYS A 6 -26.35 -16.86 -11.95
N VAL A 7 -25.17 -16.63 -11.38
CA VAL A 7 -24.86 -15.37 -10.71
C VAL A 7 -24.78 -14.28 -11.77
N GLU A 8 -25.63 -13.27 -11.65
CA GLU A 8 -25.57 -12.09 -12.50
C GLU A 8 -24.33 -11.27 -12.12
N ARG A 9 -23.47 -11.03 -13.10
CA ARG A 9 -22.17 -10.35 -12.91
C ARG A 9 -22.28 -8.90 -13.34
N GLU A 10 -21.87 -8.00 -12.47
CA GLU A 10 -21.76 -6.58 -12.75
C GLU A 10 -20.32 -6.25 -13.11
N PHE A 11 -20.10 -5.65 -14.28
CA PHE A 11 -18.82 -5.15 -14.74
C PHE A 11 -18.70 -3.67 -14.37
N VAL A 12 -17.68 -3.33 -13.59
CA VAL A 12 -17.45 -1.98 -13.07
C VAL A 12 -16.11 -1.46 -13.60
N GLU A 13 -16.13 -0.28 -14.21
CA GLU A 13 -14.90 0.42 -14.60
C GLU A 13 -14.13 0.87 -13.35
N ALA A 14 -12.86 0.43 -13.22
CA ALA A 14 -12.05 0.68 -12.05
C ALA A 14 -11.81 2.17 -11.78
N SER A 15 -11.70 3.00 -12.81
CA SER A 15 -11.40 4.43 -12.67
C SER A 15 -12.59 5.31 -12.38
N THR A 16 -13.76 4.96 -12.89
CA THR A 16 -14.97 5.80 -12.78
C THR A 16 -16.02 5.20 -11.87
N GLY A 17 -15.88 3.91 -11.52
CA GLY A 17 -16.89 3.15 -10.79
C GLY A 17 -18.17 2.91 -11.59
N LYS A 18 -18.20 3.26 -12.88
CA LYS A 18 -19.34 3.08 -13.77
C LYS A 18 -19.32 1.72 -14.43
N THR A 19 -20.46 1.19 -14.73
CA THR A 19 -20.61 -0.04 -15.55
C THR A 19 -20.39 0.29 -17.02
N GLY A 20 -19.57 -0.50 -17.72
CA GLY A 20 -19.32 -0.31 -19.16
C GLY A 20 -17.99 -0.87 -19.65
N LYS A 21 -17.70 -0.67 -20.92
CA LYS A 21 -16.42 -1.01 -21.57
C LYS A 21 -15.56 0.25 -21.66
N ARG A 22 -14.29 0.11 -21.39
CA ARG A 22 -13.36 1.21 -21.38
C ARG A 22 -12.38 1.20 -22.55
N PRO A 23 -12.04 2.36 -23.15
CA PRO A 23 -10.95 2.44 -24.11
C PRO A 23 -9.58 2.28 -23.42
N ALA A 24 -8.58 1.85 -24.18
CA ALA A 24 -7.20 1.72 -23.72
C ALA A 24 -6.66 3.03 -23.14
N VAL A 25 -5.96 2.96 -22.01
CA VAL A 25 -5.40 4.12 -21.30
C VAL A 25 -3.95 4.35 -21.69
N VAL A 26 -3.58 5.62 -21.85
CA VAL A 26 -2.23 6.02 -22.21
C VAL A 26 -1.30 5.98 -21.01
N THR A 27 -0.21 5.25 -21.10
CA THR A 27 0.82 5.02 -20.05
C THR A 27 1.35 6.30 -19.39
N ALA A 28 1.40 7.43 -20.13
CA ALA A 28 1.83 8.73 -19.60
C ALA A 28 0.94 9.27 -18.47
N ALA A 29 -0.37 9.00 -18.51
CA ALA A 29 -1.30 9.41 -17.45
C ALA A 29 -1.03 8.64 -16.15
N ASN A 30 -0.75 7.34 -16.24
CA ASN A 30 -0.45 6.49 -15.09
C ASN A 30 0.88 6.87 -14.44
N LYS A 31 1.90 7.23 -15.22
CA LYS A 31 3.17 7.75 -14.70
C LYS A 31 2.97 9.05 -13.91
N LYS A 32 2.13 9.97 -14.41
CA LYS A 32 1.77 11.20 -13.68
C LYS A 32 1.03 10.90 -12.38
N SER A 33 0.09 9.94 -12.40
CA SER A 33 -0.64 9.48 -11.22
C SER A 33 0.30 8.86 -10.18
N ALA A 34 1.24 8.01 -10.61
CA ALA A 34 2.25 7.42 -9.73
C ALA A 34 3.12 8.48 -9.06
N THR A 35 3.58 9.49 -9.83
CA THR A 35 4.35 10.60 -9.27
C THR A 35 3.55 11.37 -8.22
N GLY A 36 2.29 11.69 -8.48
CA GLY A 36 1.42 12.35 -7.52
C GLY A 36 1.25 11.55 -6.22
N LYS A 37 1.05 10.24 -6.32
CA LYS A 37 0.97 9.35 -5.14
C LYS A 37 2.28 9.30 -4.34
N ARG A 38 3.45 9.29 -5.02
CA ARG A 38 4.77 9.34 -4.35
C ARG A 38 4.99 10.65 -3.61
N VAL A 39 4.66 11.79 -4.24
CA VAL A 39 4.74 13.09 -3.59
C VAL A 39 3.84 13.15 -2.35
N ALA A 40 2.60 12.70 -2.46
CA ALA A 40 1.69 12.63 -1.32
C ALA A 40 2.23 11.72 -0.19
N ALA A 41 2.80 10.58 -0.53
CA ALA A 41 3.43 9.68 0.44
C ALA A 41 4.59 10.35 1.19
N VAL A 42 5.48 11.04 0.46
CA VAL A 42 6.62 11.78 1.07
C VAL A 42 6.12 12.88 2.00
N ILE A 43 5.09 13.64 1.59
CA ILE A 43 4.50 14.67 2.46
C ILE A 43 3.96 14.05 3.75
N LEU A 44 3.25 12.92 3.67
CA LEU A 44 2.75 12.23 4.86
C LEU A 44 3.87 11.74 5.78
N TRP A 45 4.96 11.22 5.23
CA TRP A 45 6.12 10.79 6.02
C TRP A 45 6.86 11.99 6.66
N VAL A 46 6.93 13.13 5.99
CA VAL A 46 7.48 14.37 6.60
C VAL A 46 6.59 14.84 7.75
N LEU A 47 5.26 14.76 7.61
CA LEU A 47 4.34 15.08 8.71
C LEU A 47 4.45 14.07 9.87
N ALA A 48 4.67 12.80 9.58
CA ALA A 48 4.93 11.76 10.56
C ALA A 48 6.22 12.07 11.34
N LEU A 49 7.31 12.37 10.65
CA LEU A 49 8.57 12.82 11.30
C LEU A 49 8.37 14.06 12.17
N ALA A 50 7.53 15.00 11.74
CA ALA A 50 7.23 16.18 12.56
C ALA A 50 6.46 15.80 13.85
N ALA A 51 5.53 14.83 13.78
CA ALA A 51 4.83 14.30 14.95
C ALA A 51 5.81 13.57 15.91
N GLU A 52 6.73 12.77 15.34
CA GLU A 52 7.78 12.10 16.12
C GLU A 52 8.71 13.12 16.84
N VAL A 53 9.17 14.14 16.13
CA VAL A 53 9.96 15.22 16.72
C VAL A 53 9.19 15.89 17.86
N GLY A 54 7.89 16.16 17.68
CA GLY A 54 7.01 16.65 18.73
C GLY A 54 6.99 15.74 19.95
N ALA A 55 6.82 14.43 19.75
CA ALA A 55 6.87 13.44 20.84
C ALA A 55 8.22 13.43 21.56
N ILE A 56 9.33 13.56 20.85
CA ILE A 56 10.67 13.64 21.43
C ILE A 56 10.84 14.92 22.26
N LEU A 57 10.35 16.06 21.78
CA LEU A 57 10.39 17.33 22.52
C LEU A 57 9.56 17.27 23.82
N MET A 58 8.42 16.58 23.79
CA MET A 58 7.61 16.29 24.99
C MET A 58 8.35 15.35 25.95
N LEU A 59 8.98 14.30 25.40
CA LEU A 59 9.72 13.31 26.17
C LEU A 59 10.91 13.94 26.92
N ASN A 60 11.64 14.84 26.26
CA ASN A 60 12.82 15.54 26.81
C ASN A 60 12.45 16.75 27.68
N GLY A 61 11.16 17.03 27.87
CA GLY A 61 10.73 18.18 28.69
C GLY A 61 10.90 19.56 28.05
N THR A 62 11.37 19.64 26.79
CA THR A 62 11.44 20.90 26.03
C THR A 62 10.07 21.52 25.85
N TRP A 63 9.08 20.69 25.55
CA TRP A 63 7.67 21.07 25.64
C TRP A 63 7.11 20.57 26.96
N TYR A 64 6.78 21.52 27.84
CA TYR A 64 6.22 21.20 29.14
C TYR A 64 4.82 20.62 28.99
N ILE A 65 4.65 19.43 29.52
CA ILE A 65 3.33 18.76 29.64
C ILE A 65 3.24 18.25 31.10
N PRO A 66 2.11 18.48 31.80
CA PRO A 66 1.89 17.91 33.11
C PRO A 66 2.09 16.40 33.10
N GLU A 67 2.75 15.86 34.12
CA GLU A 67 3.10 14.42 34.20
C GLU A 67 1.87 13.52 34.06
N GLU A 68 0.72 13.92 34.63
CA GLU A 68 -0.54 13.19 34.53
C GLU A 68 -1.07 13.03 33.10
N GLN A 69 -0.72 13.97 32.22
CA GLN A 69 -1.17 13.98 30.82
C GLN A 69 -0.10 13.45 29.85
N LYS A 70 1.16 13.38 30.26
CA LYS A 70 2.31 13.06 29.40
C LYS A 70 2.11 11.73 28.66
N MET A 71 1.59 10.71 29.33
CA MET A 71 1.29 9.40 28.72
C MET A 71 0.29 9.52 27.56
N TYR A 72 -0.78 10.28 27.73
CA TYR A 72 -1.82 10.43 26.69
C TYR A 72 -1.32 11.21 25.50
N TRP A 73 -0.52 12.26 25.70
CA TRP A 73 0.07 13.04 24.63
C TRP A 73 1.08 12.21 23.80
N LEU A 74 1.94 11.45 24.46
CA LEU A 74 2.89 10.56 23.79
C LEU A 74 2.18 9.48 22.97
N ILE A 75 1.15 8.84 23.53
CA ILE A 75 0.36 7.85 22.80
C ILE A 75 -0.37 8.50 21.63
N GLY A 76 -0.96 9.68 21.82
CA GLY A 76 -1.62 10.42 20.75
C GLY A 76 -0.69 10.74 19.59
N ALA A 77 0.52 11.21 19.86
CA ALA A 77 1.54 11.47 18.85
C ALA A 77 1.94 10.18 18.10
N LEU A 78 2.16 9.06 18.81
CA LEU A 78 2.48 7.76 18.20
C LEU A 78 1.34 7.24 17.32
N VAL A 79 0.08 7.45 17.70
CA VAL A 79 -1.09 7.05 16.88
C VAL A 79 -1.17 7.89 15.60
N ILE A 80 -0.95 9.20 15.68
CA ILE A 80 -0.92 10.08 14.51
C ILE A 80 0.20 9.67 13.57
N ASP A 81 1.40 9.47 14.10
CA ASP A 81 2.56 9.00 13.34
C ASP A 81 2.27 7.68 12.63
N PHE A 82 1.72 6.70 13.34
CA PHE A 82 1.33 5.40 12.81
C PHE A 82 0.36 5.50 11.62
N ILE A 83 -0.68 6.31 11.74
CA ILE A 83 -1.67 6.51 10.68
C ILE A 83 -1.01 7.15 9.45
N LEU A 84 -0.20 8.18 9.64
CA LEU A 84 0.47 8.90 8.54
C LEU A 84 1.46 7.98 7.81
N VAL A 85 2.26 7.21 8.55
CA VAL A 85 3.23 6.26 7.97
C VAL A 85 2.50 5.19 7.14
N ILE A 86 1.42 4.60 7.66
CA ILE A 86 0.68 3.56 6.92
C ILE A 86 0.05 4.13 5.65
N ILE A 87 -0.65 5.26 5.73
CA ILE A 87 -1.29 5.86 4.55
C ILE A 87 -0.23 6.19 3.49
N GLY A 88 0.88 6.80 3.88
CA GLY A 88 2.00 7.08 3.00
C GLY A 88 2.57 5.83 2.33
N SER A 89 2.76 4.76 3.11
CA SER A 89 3.26 3.48 2.60
C SER A 89 2.29 2.82 1.61
N GLN A 90 0.97 2.87 1.85
CA GLN A 90 -0.02 2.35 0.91
C GLN A 90 -0.05 3.16 -0.40
N LEU A 91 0.07 4.48 -0.34
CA LEU A 91 0.17 5.33 -1.53
C LEU A 91 1.44 5.01 -2.32
N TRP A 92 2.56 4.80 -1.65
CA TRP A 92 3.83 4.43 -2.29
C TRP A 92 3.73 3.07 -3.00
N LYS A 93 3.14 2.05 -2.37
CA LYS A 93 2.90 0.74 -2.99
C LYS A 93 2.02 0.85 -4.24
N LYS A 94 0.93 1.61 -4.18
CA LYS A 94 0.08 1.86 -5.35
C LYS A 94 0.83 2.57 -6.47
N ALA A 95 1.68 3.53 -6.14
CA ALA A 95 2.52 4.22 -7.13
C ALA A 95 3.50 3.25 -7.81
N ASN A 96 4.12 2.34 -7.04
CA ASN A 96 5.06 1.35 -7.57
C ASN A 96 4.38 0.34 -8.52
N ARG A 97 3.09 0.06 -8.34
CA ARG A 97 2.35 -0.80 -9.27
C ARG A 97 2.00 -0.11 -10.59
N LEU A 98 1.85 1.22 -10.58
CA LEU A 98 1.61 2.00 -11.81
C LEU A 98 2.90 2.33 -12.58
N ASP A 99 4.00 2.51 -11.88
CA ASP A 99 5.32 2.88 -12.42
C ASP A 99 6.41 2.15 -11.63
N PRO A 100 6.56 0.83 -11.85
CA PRO A 100 7.46 -0.01 -11.07
C PRO A 100 8.92 0.20 -11.42
N ALA A 101 9.80 -0.15 -10.48
CA ALA A 101 11.25 -0.17 -10.71
C ALA A 101 11.63 -1.40 -11.52
N SER A 102 12.69 -1.26 -12.34
CA SER A 102 13.29 -2.38 -13.09
C SER A 102 14.08 -3.31 -12.16
N LYS A 103 13.97 -4.62 -12.41
CA LYS A 103 14.78 -5.66 -11.75
C LYS A 103 16.26 -5.67 -12.19
N GLN A 104 16.61 -4.97 -13.26
CA GLN A 104 18.01 -4.87 -13.72
C GLN A 104 18.97 -4.33 -12.65
N SER A 105 18.46 -3.49 -11.73
CA SER A 105 19.20 -3.04 -10.55
C SER A 105 18.52 -3.57 -9.29
N SER A 106 19.01 -4.70 -8.78
CA SER A 106 18.47 -5.38 -7.59
C SER A 106 18.40 -4.46 -6.36
N VAL A 107 19.44 -3.63 -6.14
CA VAL A 107 19.48 -2.70 -5.01
C VAL A 107 18.41 -1.61 -5.15
N LYS A 108 18.29 -1.01 -6.34
CA LYS A 108 17.26 0.02 -6.60
C LYS A 108 15.87 -0.59 -6.49
N PHE A 109 15.64 -1.77 -7.03
CA PHE A 109 14.37 -2.48 -6.95
C PHE A 109 13.99 -2.75 -5.49
N PHE A 110 14.93 -3.29 -4.69
CA PHE A 110 14.70 -3.57 -3.28
C PHE A 110 14.37 -2.29 -2.49
N LEU A 111 15.22 -1.26 -2.57
CA LEU A 111 15.01 -0.01 -1.84
C LEU A 111 13.69 0.66 -2.23
N TRP A 112 13.39 0.70 -3.54
CA TRP A 112 12.18 1.35 -4.05
C TRP A 112 10.89 0.69 -3.56
N ASN A 113 10.87 -0.64 -3.50
CA ASN A 113 9.71 -1.38 -3.02
C ASN A 113 9.60 -1.40 -1.49
N ASN A 114 10.69 -1.15 -0.77
CA ASN A 114 10.73 -1.11 0.68
C ASN A 114 10.78 0.31 1.28
N MET A 115 10.53 1.36 0.49
CA MET A 115 10.54 2.75 1.00
C MET A 115 9.59 2.97 2.17
N GLY A 116 8.41 2.32 2.15
CA GLY A 116 7.47 2.36 3.28
C GLY A 116 8.03 1.74 4.55
N LEU A 117 8.74 0.61 4.44
CA LEU A 117 9.43 -0.03 5.56
C LEU A 117 10.54 0.89 6.11
N ILE A 118 11.34 1.49 5.22
CA ILE A 118 12.40 2.43 5.60
C ILE A 118 11.80 3.62 6.36
N ALA A 119 10.70 4.19 5.85
CA ALA A 119 9.99 5.27 6.52
C ALA A 119 9.48 4.85 7.92
N SER A 120 8.90 3.64 8.05
CA SER A 120 8.45 3.11 9.34
C SER A 120 9.57 3.02 10.36
N VAL A 121 10.74 2.53 9.95
CA VAL A 121 11.91 2.41 10.82
C VAL A 121 12.40 3.79 11.24
N ILE A 122 12.49 4.74 10.31
CA ILE A 122 12.95 6.10 10.59
C ILE A 122 12.00 6.83 11.54
N CYS A 123 10.67 6.66 11.37
CA CYS A 123 9.66 7.34 12.17
C CYS A 123 9.40 6.71 13.54
N PHE A 124 9.81 5.47 13.81
CA PHE A 124 9.50 4.83 15.09
C PHE A 124 10.73 4.40 15.90
N LEU A 125 11.82 4.04 15.23
CA LEU A 125 12.99 3.51 15.95
C LEU A 125 13.62 4.52 16.90
N PRO A 126 13.78 5.82 16.54
CA PRO A 126 14.37 6.80 17.45
C PRO A 126 13.56 6.98 18.73
N ILE A 127 12.24 7.11 18.62
CA ILE A 127 11.40 7.29 19.81
C ILE A 127 11.38 6.04 20.70
N VAL A 128 11.41 4.83 20.12
CA VAL A 128 11.53 3.58 20.89
C VAL A 128 12.80 3.56 21.69
N ILE A 129 13.95 3.88 21.07
CA ILE A 129 15.24 3.92 21.75
C ILE A 129 15.24 4.97 22.86
N LEU A 130 14.73 6.18 22.59
CA LEU A 130 14.69 7.26 23.57
C LEU A 130 13.76 6.95 24.74
N LEU A 131 12.60 6.32 24.52
CA LEU A 131 11.71 5.87 25.58
C LEU A 131 12.39 4.84 26.50
N LEU A 132 13.08 3.88 25.92
CA LEU A 132 13.81 2.86 26.70
C LEU A 132 14.97 3.46 27.50
N ALA A 133 15.68 4.45 26.93
CA ALA A 133 16.81 5.12 27.56
C ALA A 133 16.39 6.17 28.61
N ASN A 134 15.17 6.72 28.51
CA ASN A 134 14.69 7.79 29.37
C ASN A 134 14.62 7.32 30.84
N LYS A 135 15.16 8.15 31.76
CA LYS A 135 15.17 7.88 33.22
C LYS A 135 14.18 8.74 34.02
N ASP A 136 13.65 9.79 33.39
CA ASP A 136 12.82 10.80 34.06
C ASP A 136 11.33 10.47 33.99
N LEU A 137 10.91 9.55 33.07
CA LEU A 137 9.53 9.07 33.01
C LEU A 137 9.20 8.17 34.19
N ASP A 138 8.01 8.36 34.73
CA ASP A 138 7.48 7.41 35.72
C ASP A 138 7.42 5.99 35.13
N GLY A 139 7.65 4.98 35.99
CA GLY A 139 7.79 3.58 35.53
C GLY A 139 6.57 3.01 34.83
N LYS A 140 5.35 3.50 35.15
CA LYS A 140 4.09 3.08 34.51
C LYS A 140 3.99 3.66 33.11
N THR A 141 4.15 4.96 32.95
CA THR A 141 4.14 5.65 31.64
C THR A 141 5.22 5.10 30.74
N LYS A 142 6.45 4.97 31.21
CA LYS A 142 7.58 4.39 30.45
C LYS A 142 7.20 3.00 29.89
N LYS A 143 6.70 2.10 30.73
CA LYS A 143 6.36 0.74 30.35
C LYS A 143 5.26 0.73 29.28
N ILE A 144 4.17 1.46 29.50
CA ILE A 144 3.01 1.47 28.58
C ILE A 144 3.41 2.07 27.23
N VAL A 145 4.02 3.27 27.24
CA VAL A 145 4.35 3.98 25.99
C VAL A 145 5.41 3.23 25.20
N SER A 146 6.43 2.63 25.85
CA SER A 146 7.43 1.82 25.16
C SER A 146 6.83 0.57 24.49
N VAL A 147 5.90 -0.11 25.15
CA VAL A 147 5.19 -1.27 24.57
C VAL A 147 4.34 -0.83 23.38
N VAL A 148 3.59 0.27 23.51
CA VAL A 148 2.78 0.82 22.40
C VAL A 148 3.66 1.21 21.23
N ALA A 149 4.78 1.89 21.45
CA ALA A 149 5.72 2.30 20.40
C ALA A 149 6.35 1.09 19.69
N ALA A 150 6.74 0.05 20.44
CA ALA A 150 7.29 -1.17 19.87
C ALA A 150 6.25 -1.92 19.02
N ILE A 151 5.01 -2.02 19.48
CA ILE A 151 3.92 -2.63 18.72
C ILE A 151 3.63 -1.80 17.46
N ALA A 152 3.60 -0.47 17.57
CA ALA A 152 3.39 0.42 16.43
C ALA A 152 4.49 0.25 15.38
N LEU A 153 5.76 0.18 15.78
CA LEU A 153 6.89 -0.09 14.88
C LEU A 153 6.73 -1.41 14.13
N VAL A 154 6.40 -2.50 14.84
CA VAL A 154 6.21 -3.83 14.22
C VAL A 154 5.04 -3.80 13.24
N LEU A 155 3.90 -3.29 13.65
CA LEU A 155 2.72 -3.22 12.78
C LEU A 155 2.93 -2.28 11.59
N ALA A 156 3.51 -1.08 11.80
CA ALA A 156 3.82 -0.16 10.72
C ALA A 156 4.77 -0.80 9.70
N SER A 157 5.78 -1.53 10.16
CA SER A 157 6.71 -2.27 9.30
C SER A 157 6.01 -3.34 8.49
N LEU A 158 5.19 -4.19 9.13
CA LEU A 158 4.44 -5.26 8.45
C LEU A 158 3.45 -4.70 7.41
N PHE A 159 2.70 -3.65 7.74
CA PHE A 159 1.79 -3.01 6.79
C PHE A 159 2.51 -2.24 5.68
N SER A 160 3.76 -1.85 5.87
CA SER A 160 4.55 -1.09 4.89
C SER A 160 5.31 -1.97 3.90
N ILE A 161 5.64 -3.22 4.24
CA ILE A 161 6.28 -4.17 3.32
C ILE A 161 5.34 -4.46 2.15
N ASP A 162 5.87 -4.44 0.93
CA ASP A 162 5.18 -4.98 -0.23
C ASP A 162 5.58 -6.46 -0.42
N PHE A 163 4.65 -7.36 -0.09
CA PHE A 163 4.87 -8.80 -0.20
C PHE A 163 4.73 -9.33 -1.63
N ASN A 164 4.25 -8.50 -2.56
CA ASN A 164 4.11 -8.84 -3.97
C ASN A 164 4.57 -7.64 -4.83
N PRO A 165 5.88 -7.31 -4.80
CA PRO A 165 6.42 -6.19 -5.54
C PRO A 165 6.48 -6.54 -7.03
N VAL A 166 5.98 -5.63 -7.85
CA VAL A 166 5.96 -5.74 -9.32
C VAL A 166 7.18 -5.04 -9.92
N SER A 167 7.73 -5.61 -10.99
CA SER A 167 8.81 -5.00 -11.77
C SER A 167 8.29 -4.32 -13.03
N ALA A 168 9.12 -3.43 -13.60
CA ALA A 168 8.84 -2.80 -14.88
C ALA A 168 8.77 -3.83 -16.02
N GLU A 169 9.57 -4.89 -15.94
CA GLU A 169 9.60 -5.97 -16.91
C GLU A 169 8.30 -6.77 -16.89
N GLU A 170 7.80 -7.13 -15.72
CA GLU A 170 6.51 -7.85 -15.57
C GLU A 170 5.33 -7.01 -16.07
N LEU A 171 5.32 -5.72 -15.78
CA LEU A 171 4.29 -4.82 -16.30
C LEU A 171 4.37 -4.71 -17.83
N ALA A 172 5.57 -4.59 -18.40
CA ALA A 172 5.77 -4.51 -19.84
C ALA A 172 5.33 -5.80 -20.55
N GLU A 173 5.63 -6.96 -19.99
CA GLU A 173 5.21 -8.26 -20.49
C GLU A 173 3.67 -8.38 -20.48
N ALA A 174 3.04 -8.03 -19.36
CA ALA A 174 1.59 -8.01 -19.25
C ALA A 174 0.96 -7.05 -20.28
N GLN A 175 1.54 -5.86 -20.50
CA GLN A 175 1.08 -4.91 -21.52
C GLN A 175 1.21 -5.46 -22.95
N GLN A 176 2.28 -6.19 -23.25
CA GLN A 176 2.44 -6.83 -24.55
C GLN A 176 1.40 -7.93 -24.78
N THR A 177 1.14 -8.74 -23.76
CA THR A 177 0.15 -9.82 -23.82
C THR A 177 -1.27 -9.29 -23.98
N VAL A 178 -1.62 -8.25 -23.24
CA VAL A 178 -2.98 -7.66 -23.25
C VAL A 178 -3.17 -6.71 -24.44
N GLY A 179 -2.11 -6.05 -24.90
CA GLY A 179 -2.17 -4.99 -25.92
C GLY A 179 -3.12 -3.86 -25.48
N ASN A 180 -4.01 -3.47 -26.40
CA ASN A 180 -5.05 -2.46 -26.14
C ASN A 180 -6.35 -3.07 -25.58
N GLY A 181 -6.33 -4.33 -25.16
CA GLY A 181 -7.48 -5.02 -24.60
C GLY A 181 -7.84 -4.57 -23.19
N SER A 182 -9.07 -4.93 -22.78
CA SER A 182 -9.48 -4.80 -21.38
C SER A 182 -9.19 -6.09 -20.64
N VAL A 183 -8.84 -5.97 -19.36
CA VAL A 183 -8.70 -7.10 -18.44
C VAL A 183 -9.80 -7.07 -17.39
N TYR A 184 -10.06 -8.23 -16.81
CA TYR A 184 -11.12 -8.43 -15.84
C TYR A 184 -10.54 -8.99 -14.54
N TRP A 185 -11.08 -8.56 -13.39
CA TRP A 185 -10.64 -9.07 -12.10
C TRP A 185 -11.74 -8.99 -11.05
N THR A 186 -11.51 -9.62 -9.91
CA THR A 186 -12.41 -9.58 -8.76
C THR A 186 -11.83 -8.79 -7.59
N GLN A 187 -12.67 -8.39 -6.64
CA GLN A 187 -12.26 -7.60 -5.49
C GLN A 187 -11.20 -8.29 -4.61
N PHE A 188 -11.22 -9.61 -4.51
CA PHE A 188 -10.35 -10.39 -3.61
C PHE A 188 -9.42 -11.36 -4.35
N GLY A 189 -9.53 -11.44 -5.69
CA GLY A 189 -8.64 -12.26 -6.52
C GLY A 189 -7.22 -11.69 -6.56
N LYS A 190 -6.25 -12.52 -6.96
CA LYS A 190 -4.87 -12.10 -7.23
C LYS A 190 -4.60 -11.90 -8.71
N SER A 191 -5.40 -12.57 -9.56
CA SER A 191 -5.16 -12.65 -10.99
C SER A 191 -6.04 -11.68 -11.78
N TYR A 192 -5.50 -11.23 -12.92
CA TYR A 192 -6.28 -10.63 -14.00
C TYR A 192 -6.66 -11.67 -15.05
N HIS A 193 -7.74 -11.43 -15.78
CA HIS A 193 -8.31 -12.32 -16.78
C HIS A 193 -8.48 -11.61 -18.10
N LEU A 194 -8.23 -12.31 -19.21
CA LEU A 194 -8.44 -11.78 -20.57
C LEU A 194 -9.87 -12.06 -21.06
N ASP A 195 -10.48 -13.15 -20.59
CA ASP A 195 -11.85 -13.52 -20.93
C ASP A 195 -12.84 -13.16 -19.81
N PRO A 196 -13.87 -12.32 -20.09
CA PRO A 196 -14.91 -11.99 -19.12
C PRO A 196 -15.75 -13.20 -18.69
N ASN A 197 -15.73 -14.26 -19.49
CA ASN A 197 -16.47 -15.51 -19.23
C ASN A 197 -15.60 -16.59 -18.61
N CYS A 198 -14.36 -16.28 -18.23
CA CYS A 198 -13.47 -17.23 -17.57
C CYS A 198 -14.20 -17.90 -16.38
N HIS A 199 -14.10 -19.22 -16.31
CA HIS A 199 -14.84 -20.00 -15.30
C HIS A 199 -14.45 -19.63 -13.86
N THR A 200 -13.24 -19.13 -13.64
CA THR A 200 -12.79 -18.68 -12.31
C THR A 200 -13.47 -17.40 -11.85
N LEU A 201 -13.97 -16.57 -12.79
CA LEU A 201 -14.78 -15.38 -12.49
C LEU A 201 -16.24 -15.73 -12.17
N MET A 202 -16.72 -16.94 -12.51
CA MET A 202 -18.14 -17.31 -12.41
C MET A 202 -18.71 -17.31 -10.99
N ARG A 203 -17.83 -17.41 -9.98
CA ARG A 203 -18.23 -17.40 -8.55
C ARG A 203 -18.38 -15.99 -7.98
N SER A 204 -17.96 -14.98 -8.72
CA SER A 204 -17.97 -13.59 -8.25
C SER A 204 -19.19 -12.87 -8.77
N SER A 205 -19.94 -12.23 -7.88
CA SER A 205 -21.06 -11.37 -8.23
C SER A 205 -20.62 -10.05 -8.84
N LYS A 206 -19.38 -9.60 -8.52
CA LYS A 206 -18.80 -8.35 -8.99
C LYS A 206 -17.49 -8.60 -9.71
N VAL A 207 -17.39 -8.16 -10.95
CA VAL A 207 -16.20 -8.24 -11.79
C VAL A 207 -15.86 -6.83 -12.26
N TYR A 208 -14.63 -6.43 -12.01
CA TYR A 208 -14.09 -5.17 -12.49
C TYR A 208 -13.53 -5.35 -13.90
N GLN A 209 -13.63 -4.31 -14.70
CA GLN A 209 -13.07 -4.22 -16.04
C GLN A 209 -12.24 -2.96 -16.15
N GLY A 210 -11.05 -3.04 -16.72
CA GLY A 210 -10.19 -1.89 -16.91
C GLY A 210 -8.94 -2.24 -17.71
N THR A 211 -7.92 -1.38 -17.61
CA THR A 211 -6.62 -1.60 -18.23
C THR A 211 -5.76 -2.54 -17.35
N ILE A 212 -4.68 -3.05 -17.93
CA ILE A 212 -3.73 -3.88 -17.17
C ILE A 212 -3.08 -3.09 -16.02
N GLU A 213 -2.80 -1.81 -16.21
CA GLU A 213 -2.23 -0.95 -15.17
C GLU A 213 -3.20 -0.76 -13.99
N GLU A 214 -4.50 -0.65 -14.26
CA GLU A 214 -5.52 -0.56 -13.20
C GLU A 214 -5.65 -1.87 -12.43
N ALA A 215 -5.54 -3.01 -13.11
CA ALA A 215 -5.48 -4.30 -12.46
C ALA A 215 -4.23 -4.41 -11.56
N PHE A 216 -3.07 -3.94 -12.04
CA PHE A 216 -1.82 -3.89 -11.27
C PHE A 216 -1.95 -2.94 -10.07
N GLU A 217 -2.51 -1.75 -10.23
CA GLU A 217 -2.78 -0.83 -9.12
C GLU A 217 -3.68 -1.48 -8.06
N ALA A 218 -4.66 -2.26 -8.50
CA ALA A 218 -5.54 -3.03 -7.62
C ALA A 218 -4.88 -4.29 -7.02
N ASN A 219 -3.57 -4.53 -7.26
CA ASN A 219 -2.82 -5.72 -6.84
C ASN A 219 -3.32 -7.03 -7.49
N ARG A 220 -3.71 -6.97 -8.76
CA ARG A 220 -4.05 -8.13 -9.61
C ARG A 220 -2.98 -8.24 -10.68
N THR A 221 -1.85 -8.80 -10.27
CA THR A 221 -0.60 -8.80 -11.05
C THR A 221 -0.33 -10.13 -11.74
N ASP A 222 -0.98 -11.20 -11.26
CA ASP A 222 -0.78 -12.54 -11.78
C ASP A 222 -1.70 -12.78 -12.98
N PRO A 223 -1.22 -13.30 -14.12
CA PRO A 223 -2.08 -13.74 -15.20
C PRO A 223 -2.90 -14.96 -14.75
N CYS A 224 -4.15 -15.05 -15.22
CA CYS A 224 -4.97 -16.22 -14.93
C CYS A 224 -4.46 -17.43 -15.72
N ASP A 225 -4.21 -18.56 -15.05
CA ASP A 225 -3.71 -19.80 -15.64
C ASP A 225 -4.62 -20.36 -16.74
N PHE A 226 -5.90 -20.01 -16.75
CA PHE A 226 -6.89 -20.57 -17.67
C PHE A 226 -7.21 -19.69 -18.89
N CYS A 227 -6.98 -18.39 -18.81
CA CYS A 227 -7.36 -17.50 -19.90
C CYS A 227 -6.31 -16.45 -20.24
N ALA A 228 -5.22 -16.38 -19.48
CA ALA A 228 -4.14 -15.41 -19.74
C ALA A 228 -2.78 -16.07 -20.00
N LEU A 229 -2.56 -17.32 -19.60
CA LEU A 229 -1.35 -18.09 -19.87
C LEU A 229 -1.50 -19.07 -21.07
N GLU A 230 -2.74 -19.45 -21.45
CA GLU A 230 -2.97 -20.34 -22.57
C GLU A 230 -3.17 -19.56 -23.87
N GLN A 231 -2.13 -19.21 -24.54
CA GLN A 231 -2.13 -18.96 -25.98
C GLN A 231 -0.76 -19.34 -26.58
N GLU A 232 -0.34 -20.60 -26.38
CA GLU A 232 0.58 -21.26 -27.27
C GLU A 232 -0.18 -22.03 -28.35
#